data_a99ac7c66391b84c69aa2c869d6a32ae
#
_entry.id   a99ac7c66391b84c69aa2c869d6a32ae
#
_cell.length_a   1.000
_cell.length_b   1.000
_cell.length_c   1.000
_cell.angle_alpha   90.00
_cell.angle_beta   90.00
_cell.angle_gamma   90.00
#
_symmetry.space_group_name_H-M   'P 1'
#
loop_
_entity.id
_entity.type
_entity.pdbx_description
1 polymer ?
#
loop_
_entity_poly.entity_id
_entity_poly.type
_entity_poly.pdbx_seq_one_letter_code
_entity_poly.pdbx_strand_id
1 'polypeptide(L)'
;MLADFKAKEGVDLSTDKMALQRLKEAAEKAKKELSSATTTNINLPFITATAEGPKHFDMNLTRAKFDELTRDLVDRTAEPVRRALSDAGLTAADLGQVLLVGGSTRIPAVQEEVKRLTGKEPSKSLNPDECVALGASVQGGKLAGDAGAGDILLLDVTPLSLSIETMGGVATRLIERNTTIPTKKSQIFSTAADNQTAVDINVVQGERQFAKDNKSLGQFRLDGIPPAPRGIPQIEVTFDIDANGIVNVSAKDLGTGKEQHITITAGSNMSDSDIDKAVKEAAEFEAQDKKRKEAIDTRNEADAMVFQTEKAIKEVGDKLDANDKAAVEADMQAVKDVLAKSTPENTSEADVAEIKAAKEKLMESAQKLFTKMYEQAGAAAGAGAAGPNPGQDAGPAPEGFNGDDVVDGDYKEV
;
A
#
# COMPACT_ATOMS: atom_id res chain seq x y z
N MET A 1 35.01 -19.32 12.69
CA MET A 1 36.34 -18.74 12.95
C MET A 1 36.50 -18.40 14.44
N LEU A 2 35.73 -17.50 15.06
CA LEU A 2 35.87 -17.15 16.50
C LEU A 2 35.76 -18.36 17.42
N ALA A 3 34.74 -19.20 17.24
CA ALA A 3 34.53 -20.39 18.06
C ALA A 3 35.67 -21.43 17.90
N ASP A 4 36.16 -21.59 16.67
CA ASP A 4 37.27 -22.51 16.38
C ASP A 4 38.59 -22.04 17.02
N PHE A 5 38.89 -20.74 16.93
CA PHE A 5 40.08 -20.17 17.57
C PHE A 5 40.00 -20.26 19.08
N LYS A 6 38.84 -19.94 19.68
CA LYS A 6 38.65 -20.08 21.11
C LYS A 6 38.80 -21.52 21.59
N ALA A 7 38.32 -22.47 20.82
CA ALA A 7 38.46 -23.90 21.12
C ALA A 7 39.94 -24.39 21.05
N LYS A 8 40.72 -23.87 20.11
CA LYS A 8 42.12 -24.28 19.86
C LYS A 8 43.13 -23.56 20.78
N GLU A 9 42.96 -22.25 20.90
CA GLU A 9 43.92 -21.36 21.56
C GLU A 9 43.47 -20.87 22.96
N GLY A 10 42.23 -21.16 23.36
CA GLY A 10 41.65 -20.71 24.62
C GLY A 10 41.37 -19.23 24.70
N VAL A 11 41.57 -18.46 23.64
CA VAL A 11 41.43 -16.98 23.60
C VAL A 11 40.19 -16.56 22.85
N ASP A 12 39.43 -15.63 23.45
CA ASP A 12 38.23 -15.06 22.84
C ASP A 12 38.58 -13.76 22.09
N LEU A 13 38.54 -13.81 20.74
CA LEU A 13 38.82 -12.66 19.87
C LEU A 13 37.59 -11.73 19.69
N SER A 14 36.41 -12.05 20.23
CA SER A 14 35.19 -11.26 20.01
C SER A 14 35.25 -9.86 20.61
N THR A 15 36.09 -9.65 21.63
CA THR A 15 36.31 -8.36 22.31
C THR A 15 37.43 -7.53 21.70
N ASP A 16 38.31 -8.14 20.88
CA ASP A 16 39.38 -7.45 20.16
C ASP A 16 38.87 -6.92 18.82
N LYS A 17 38.63 -5.62 18.74
CA LYS A 17 38.09 -4.96 17.53
C LYS A 17 39.01 -5.12 16.30
N MET A 18 40.34 -5.10 16.50
CA MET A 18 41.31 -5.25 15.41
C MET A 18 41.32 -6.69 14.88
N ALA A 19 41.38 -7.65 15.79
CA ALA A 19 41.32 -9.07 15.42
C ALA A 19 40.00 -9.41 14.72
N LEU A 20 38.87 -8.89 15.24
CA LEU A 20 37.55 -9.08 14.65
C LEU A 20 37.45 -8.50 13.23
N GLN A 21 38.00 -7.30 12.98
CA GLN A 21 38.02 -6.69 11.66
C GLN A 21 38.85 -7.54 10.68
N ARG A 22 40.04 -7.97 11.08
CA ARG A 22 40.89 -8.85 10.26
C ARG A 22 40.22 -10.19 9.94
N LEU A 23 39.48 -10.77 10.90
CA LEU A 23 38.70 -11.98 10.68
C LEU A 23 37.58 -11.77 9.68
N LYS A 24 36.86 -10.62 9.74
CA LYS A 24 35.81 -10.28 8.76
C LYS A 24 36.36 -10.13 7.37
N GLU A 25 37.47 -9.42 7.20
CA GLU A 25 38.10 -9.21 5.91
C GLU A 25 38.61 -10.54 5.30
N ALA A 26 39.18 -11.39 6.14
CA ALA A 26 39.64 -12.72 5.72
C ALA A 26 38.46 -13.65 5.36
N ALA A 27 37.38 -13.58 6.09
CA ALA A 27 36.13 -14.30 5.79
C ALA A 27 35.51 -13.87 4.45
N GLU A 28 35.47 -12.56 4.18
CA GLU A 28 34.99 -12.02 2.90
C GLU A 28 35.89 -12.42 1.74
N LYS A 29 37.23 -12.42 1.91
CA LYS A 29 38.16 -12.90 0.94
C LYS A 29 37.93 -14.39 0.68
N ALA A 30 37.85 -15.22 1.72
CA ALA A 30 37.61 -16.66 1.59
C ALA A 30 36.27 -16.96 0.88
N LYS A 31 35.19 -16.22 1.18
CA LYS A 31 33.90 -16.31 0.47
C LYS A 31 34.05 -16.09 -1.03
N LYS A 32 34.79 -15.06 -1.44
CA LYS A 32 35.07 -14.77 -2.86
C LYS A 32 35.87 -15.87 -3.53
N GLU A 33 36.94 -16.35 -2.90
CA GLU A 33 37.78 -17.42 -3.41
C GLU A 33 37.02 -18.74 -3.58
N LEU A 34 36.13 -19.08 -2.62
CA LEU A 34 35.30 -20.28 -2.67
C LEU A 34 34.21 -20.25 -3.76
N SER A 35 34.01 -19.13 -4.42
CA SER A 35 33.14 -19.09 -5.61
C SER A 35 33.78 -19.78 -6.81
N SER A 36 35.12 -19.82 -6.89
CA SER A 36 35.88 -20.48 -7.97
C SER A 36 36.68 -21.71 -7.50
N ALA A 37 37.21 -21.67 -6.27
CA ALA A 37 37.99 -22.78 -5.69
C ALA A 37 37.10 -23.67 -4.80
N THR A 38 37.49 -24.92 -4.63
CA THR A 38 36.85 -25.89 -3.72
C THR A 38 37.34 -25.77 -2.28
N THR A 39 38.51 -25.16 -2.08
CA THR A 39 39.15 -24.95 -0.77
C THR A 39 39.95 -23.67 -0.79
N THR A 40 40.04 -23.02 0.39
CA THR A 40 40.90 -21.86 0.62
C THR A 40 41.56 -21.94 1.99
N ASN A 41 42.73 -21.33 2.12
CA ASN A 41 43.42 -21.22 3.41
C ASN A 41 43.28 -19.79 3.93
N ILE A 42 42.84 -19.68 5.17
CA ILE A 42 42.71 -18.41 5.92
C ILE A 42 43.88 -18.37 6.90
N ASN A 43 44.91 -17.57 6.61
CA ASN A 43 46.06 -17.40 7.44
C ASN A 43 46.21 -15.92 7.87
N LEU A 44 46.10 -15.69 9.19
CA LEU A 44 46.24 -14.37 9.81
C LEU A 44 47.34 -14.44 10.89
N PRO A 45 48.60 -14.19 10.51
CA PRO A 45 49.68 -14.15 11.46
C PRO A 45 49.50 -12.99 12.47
N PHE A 46 49.96 -13.25 13.70
CA PHE A 46 49.89 -12.24 14.77
C PHE A 46 48.47 -11.67 14.98
N ILE A 47 47.48 -12.57 15.07
CA ILE A 47 46.06 -12.14 15.25
C ILE A 47 45.86 -11.54 16.64
N THR A 48 46.52 -12.02 17.64
CA THR A 48 46.54 -11.49 19.02
C THR A 48 47.83 -11.87 19.73
N ALA A 49 48.09 -11.27 20.88
CA ALA A 49 49.23 -11.61 21.76
C ALA A 49 48.69 -12.01 23.14
N THR A 50 49.28 -13.07 23.69
CA THR A 50 49.01 -13.54 25.06
C THR A 50 50.28 -13.50 25.91
N ALA A 51 50.18 -13.82 27.19
CA ALA A 51 51.35 -13.96 28.06
C ALA A 51 52.36 -15.04 27.59
N GLU A 52 51.87 -16.01 26.82
CA GLU A 52 52.67 -17.09 26.21
C GLU A 52 53.34 -16.70 24.89
N GLY A 53 52.99 -15.50 24.36
CA GLY A 53 53.52 -15.01 23.08
C GLY A 53 52.44 -14.72 22.04
N PRO A 54 52.85 -14.40 20.80
CA PRO A 54 51.91 -14.11 19.69
C PRO A 54 51.19 -15.37 19.26
N LYS A 55 49.89 -15.23 18.99
CA LYS A 55 49.04 -16.29 18.44
C LYS A 55 48.70 -15.99 16.99
N HIS A 56 48.54 -17.05 16.18
CA HIS A 56 48.26 -17.00 14.77
C HIS A 56 46.96 -17.74 14.48
N PHE A 57 46.18 -17.23 13.53
CA PHE A 57 45.00 -17.93 13.03
C PHE A 57 45.34 -18.61 11.71
N ASP A 58 45.17 -19.92 11.66
CA ASP A 58 45.31 -20.72 10.45
C ASP A 58 44.13 -21.70 10.32
N MET A 59 43.44 -21.67 9.18
CA MET A 59 42.27 -22.52 8.93
C MET A 59 42.15 -22.82 7.44
N ASN A 60 41.99 -24.09 7.10
CA ASN A 60 41.51 -24.49 5.77
C ASN A 60 39.96 -24.52 5.78
N LEU A 61 39.34 -23.80 4.84
CA LEU A 61 37.91 -23.77 4.66
C LEU A 61 37.58 -24.38 3.30
N THR A 62 36.68 -25.38 3.29
CA THR A 62 36.16 -25.98 2.06
C THR A 62 34.86 -25.30 1.63
N ARG A 63 34.56 -25.31 0.31
CA ARG A 63 33.28 -24.84 -0.22
C ARG A 63 32.10 -25.58 0.44
N ALA A 64 32.18 -26.90 0.59
CA ALA A 64 31.13 -27.68 1.25
C ALA A 64 30.85 -27.21 2.67
N LYS A 65 31.86 -26.82 3.45
CA LYS A 65 31.68 -26.28 4.80
C LYS A 65 31.13 -24.87 4.76
N PHE A 66 31.54 -24.06 3.78
CA PHE A 66 30.96 -22.73 3.56
C PHE A 66 29.48 -22.83 3.20
N ASP A 67 29.10 -23.71 2.28
CA ASP A 67 27.71 -23.92 1.85
C ASP A 67 26.85 -24.44 3.02
N GLU A 68 27.39 -25.33 3.86
CA GLU A 68 26.70 -25.75 5.11
C GLU A 68 26.42 -24.57 6.03
N LEU A 69 27.41 -23.70 6.24
CA LEU A 69 27.28 -22.53 7.16
C LEU A 69 26.36 -21.42 6.62
N THR A 70 26.12 -21.39 5.32
CA THR A 70 25.33 -20.32 4.66
C THR A 70 24.01 -20.83 4.08
N ARG A 71 23.67 -22.10 4.27
CA ARG A 71 22.49 -22.74 3.70
C ARG A 71 21.21 -22.00 4.02
N ASP A 72 21.01 -21.61 5.29
CA ASP A 72 19.85 -20.88 5.74
C ASP A 72 19.70 -19.52 5.04
N LEU A 73 20.81 -18.86 4.70
CA LEU A 73 20.79 -17.60 3.96
C LEU A 73 20.36 -17.82 2.50
N VAL A 74 20.87 -18.89 1.88
CA VAL A 74 20.49 -19.25 0.51
C VAL A 74 19.01 -19.67 0.45
N ASP A 75 18.55 -20.51 1.37
CA ASP A 75 17.17 -20.97 1.44
C ASP A 75 16.18 -19.78 1.59
N ARG A 76 16.56 -18.77 2.36
CA ARG A 76 15.75 -17.55 2.53
C ARG A 76 15.60 -16.72 1.26
N THR A 77 16.50 -16.83 0.29
CA THR A 77 16.36 -16.13 -1.00
C THR A 77 15.24 -16.68 -1.88
N ALA A 78 14.78 -17.91 -1.62
CA ALA A 78 13.71 -18.53 -2.38
C ALA A 78 12.35 -17.83 -2.21
N GLU A 79 12.08 -17.29 -1.03
CA GLU A 79 10.77 -16.67 -0.72
C GLU A 79 10.50 -15.40 -1.54
N PRO A 80 11.41 -14.42 -1.64
CA PRO A 80 11.24 -13.26 -2.52
C PRO A 80 11.00 -13.64 -3.98
N VAL A 81 11.69 -14.68 -4.49
CA VAL A 81 11.52 -15.14 -5.88
C VAL A 81 10.12 -15.71 -6.10
N ARG A 82 9.64 -16.60 -5.22
CA ARG A 82 8.29 -17.17 -5.31
C ARG A 82 7.22 -16.09 -5.25
N ARG A 83 7.41 -15.13 -4.34
CA ARG A 83 6.49 -14.03 -4.16
C ARG A 83 6.43 -13.12 -5.39
N ALA A 84 7.57 -12.76 -5.97
CA ALA A 84 7.61 -11.95 -7.18
C ALA A 84 6.90 -12.64 -8.35
N LEU A 85 7.07 -13.95 -8.53
CA LEU A 85 6.35 -14.73 -9.53
C LEU A 85 4.84 -14.76 -9.25
N SER A 86 4.45 -14.99 -8.00
CA SER A 86 3.04 -15.00 -7.59
C SER A 86 2.36 -13.65 -7.79
N ASP A 87 3.02 -12.55 -7.39
CA ASP A 87 2.50 -11.18 -7.54
C ASP A 87 2.34 -10.78 -9.02
N ALA A 88 3.23 -11.30 -9.88
CA ALA A 88 3.15 -11.11 -11.33
C ALA A 88 2.14 -12.05 -12.03
N GLY A 89 1.55 -13.02 -11.31
CA GLY A 89 0.70 -14.05 -11.91
C GLY A 89 1.44 -14.99 -12.86
N LEU A 90 2.77 -15.11 -12.70
CA LEU A 90 3.65 -15.91 -13.56
C LEU A 90 4.11 -17.18 -12.87
N THR A 91 4.39 -18.19 -13.69
CA THR A 91 5.08 -19.43 -13.28
C THR A 91 6.53 -19.43 -13.75
N ALA A 92 7.36 -20.30 -13.22
CA ALA A 92 8.74 -20.49 -13.69
C ALA A 92 8.82 -20.83 -15.19
N ALA A 93 7.80 -21.47 -15.76
CA ALA A 93 7.74 -21.81 -17.19
C ALA A 93 7.60 -20.57 -18.09
N ASP A 94 6.92 -19.55 -17.61
CA ASP A 94 6.63 -18.31 -18.35
C ASP A 94 7.86 -17.40 -18.48
N LEU A 95 8.91 -17.64 -17.68
CA LEU A 95 10.16 -16.86 -17.74
C LEU A 95 10.86 -17.07 -19.08
N GLY A 96 11.14 -16.01 -19.83
CA GLY A 96 11.95 -16.06 -21.04
C GLY A 96 13.42 -16.36 -20.73
N GLN A 97 13.99 -15.63 -19.79
CA GLN A 97 15.39 -15.72 -19.38
C GLN A 97 15.57 -15.38 -17.90
N VAL A 98 16.58 -15.96 -17.27
CA VAL A 98 16.98 -15.68 -15.89
C VAL A 98 18.36 -15.04 -15.90
N LEU A 99 18.49 -13.82 -15.40
CA LEU A 99 19.73 -13.07 -15.33
C LEU A 99 20.24 -13.03 -13.89
N LEU A 100 21.55 -13.17 -13.72
CA LEU A 100 22.22 -13.07 -12.42
C LEU A 100 22.86 -11.69 -12.30
N VAL A 101 22.43 -10.93 -11.27
CA VAL A 101 22.92 -9.58 -10.98
C VAL A 101 23.40 -9.50 -9.53
N GLY A 102 24.51 -8.79 -9.30
CA GLY A 102 25.13 -8.63 -7.99
C GLY A 102 26.16 -9.72 -7.67
N GLY A 103 27.23 -9.33 -6.97
CA GLY A 103 28.39 -10.19 -6.71
C GLY A 103 28.07 -11.48 -5.96
N SER A 104 27.05 -11.52 -5.10
CA SER A 104 26.62 -12.72 -4.38
C SER A 104 26.06 -13.82 -5.30
N THR A 105 25.61 -13.48 -6.49
CA THR A 105 25.17 -14.48 -7.49
C THR A 105 26.31 -15.28 -8.11
N ARG A 106 27.57 -14.96 -7.80
CA ARG A 106 28.72 -15.74 -8.15
C ARG A 106 28.86 -17.00 -7.30
N ILE A 107 28.22 -17.06 -6.14
CA ILE A 107 28.25 -18.21 -5.22
C ILE A 107 27.54 -19.39 -5.88
N PRO A 108 28.21 -20.57 -6.05
CA PRO A 108 27.62 -21.72 -6.73
C PRO A 108 26.28 -22.16 -6.13
N ALA A 109 26.17 -22.21 -4.80
CA ALA A 109 24.94 -22.60 -4.11
C ALA A 109 23.78 -21.68 -4.47
N VAL A 110 24.00 -20.36 -4.65
CA VAL A 110 22.98 -19.40 -5.09
C VAL A 110 22.55 -19.70 -6.53
N GLN A 111 23.48 -19.99 -7.42
CA GLN A 111 23.17 -20.34 -8.82
C GLN A 111 22.34 -21.63 -8.91
N GLU A 112 22.72 -22.65 -8.13
CA GLU A 112 21.94 -23.89 -8.04
C GLU A 112 20.55 -23.70 -7.50
N GLU A 113 20.37 -22.84 -6.48
CA GLU A 113 19.07 -22.52 -5.92
C GLU A 113 18.19 -21.78 -6.94
N VAL A 114 18.73 -20.80 -7.65
CA VAL A 114 18.01 -20.10 -8.74
C VAL A 114 17.57 -21.09 -9.83
N LYS A 115 18.47 -22.00 -10.24
CA LYS A 115 18.14 -23.05 -11.21
C LYS A 115 17.05 -23.99 -10.68
N ARG A 116 17.12 -24.37 -9.41
CA ARG A 116 16.10 -25.20 -8.75
C ARG A 116 14.73 -24.55 -8.73
N LEU A 117 14.68 -23.24 -8.45
CA LEU A 117 13.44 -22.46 -8.37
C LEU A 117 12.79 -22.20 -9.74
N THR A 118 13.63 -21.93 -10.75
CA THR A 118 13.15 -21.50 -12.09
C THR A 118 13.14 -22.64 -13.11
N GLY A 119 13.80 -23.76 -12.84
CA GLY A 119 13.98 -24.85 -13.81
C GLY A 119 14.85 -24.48 -15.02
N LYS A 120 15.41 -23.26 -15.05
CA LYS A 120 16.20 -22.74 -16.17
C LYS A 120 17.65 -22.51 -15.75
N GLU A 121 18.56 -22.68 -16.71
CA GLU A 121 19.96 -22.31 -16.48
C GLU A 121 20.12 -20.81 -16.47
N PRO A 122 20.60 -20.19 -15.39
CA PRO A 122 20.79 -18.75 -15.34
C PRO A 122 21.81 -18.27 -16.36
N SER A 123 21.52 -17.18 -17.05
CA SER A 123 22.45 -16.56 -18.00
C SER A 123 23.64 -15.94 -17.27
N LYS A 124 24.84 -16.23 -17.79
CA LYS A 124 26.15 -15.71 -17.32
C LYS A 124 26.76 -14.75 -18.35
N SER A 125 25.96 -14.25 -19.30
CA SER A 125 26.43 -13.38 -20.39
C SER A 125 26.85 -11.99 -19.92
N LEU A 126 26.36 -11.54 -18.77
CA LEU A 126 26.67 -10.24 -18.18
C LEU A 126 27.57 -10.41 -16.97
N ASN A 127 28.46 -9.43 -16.74
CA ASN A 127 29.20 -9.35 -15.49
C ASN A 127 28.26 -8.92 -14.36
N PRO A 128 27.97 -9.77 -13.38
CA PRO A 128 26.99 -9.46 -12.33
C PRO A 128 27.37 -8.25 -11.46
N ASP A 129 28.66 -7.90 -11.38
CA ASP A 129 29.14 -6.74 -10.61
C ASP A 129 28.95 -5.43 -11.37
N GLU A 130 28.86 -5.47 -12.71
CA GLU A 130 28.77 -4.28 -13.59
C GLU A 130 27.37 -4.02 -14.12
N CYS A 131 26.44 -4.97 -14.01
CA CYS A 131 25.10 -4.90 -14.59
C CYS A 131 24.37 -3.60 -14.21
N VAL A 132 24.45 -3.17 -12.94
CA VAL A 132 23.77 -1.97 -12.45
C VAL A 132 24.39 -0.72 -13.08
N ALA A 133 25.72 -0.63 -13.16
CA ALA A 133 26.40 0.50 -13.78
C ALA A 133 26.09 0.60 -15.28
N LEU A 134 26.08 -0.55 -15.98
CA LEU A 134 25.70 -0.61 -17.40
C LEU A 134 24.25 -0.18 -17.61
N GLY A 135 23.31 -0.68 -16.80
CA GLY A 135 21.91 -0.29 -16.85
C GLY A 135 21.70 1.21 -16.57
N ALA A 136 22.41 1.74 -15.59
CA ALA A 136 22.39 3.19 -15.30
C ALA A 136 22.93 4.02 -16.47
N SER A 137 23.98 3.57 -17.15
CA SER A 137 24.52 4.27 -18.33
C SER A 137 23.56 4.26 -19.51
N VAL A 138 22.85 3.14 -19.74
CA VAL A 138 21.82 3.04 -20.78
C VAL A 138 20.66 3.97 -20.49
N GLN A 139 20.18 4.01 -19.24
CA GLN A 139 19.12 4.92 -18.82
C GLN A 139 19.55 6.39 -18.90
N GLY A 140 20.79 6.69 -18.54
CA GLY A 140 21.38 8.03 -18.70
C GLY A 140 21.44 8.45 -20.15
N GLY A 141 21.85 7.57 -21.07
CA GLY A 141 21.85 7.81 -22.51
C GLY A 141 20.44 8.11 -23.06
N LYS A 142 19.43 7.34 -22.61
CA LYS A 142 18.04 7.60 -22.99
C LYS A 142 17.57 9.00 -22.52
N LEU A 143 17.86 9.38 -21.29
CA LEU A 143 17.53 10.71 -20.76
C LEU A 143 18.26 11.84 -21.50
N ALA A 144 19.48 11.57 -21.98
CA ALA A 144 20.25 12.50 -22.79
C ALA A 144 19.82 12.56 -24.28
N GLY A 145 18.92 11.68 -24.71
CA GLY A 145 18.47 11.61 -26.10
C GLY A 145 19.43 10.89 -27.04
N ASP A 146 20.31 10.00 -26.53
CA ASP A 146 21.23 9.23 -27.36
C ASP A 146 20.49 8.21 -28.21
N ALA A 147 20.66 8.29 -29.53
CA ALA A 147 20.04 7.36 -30.49
C ALA A 147 20.43 5.89 -30.29
N GLY A 148 21.57 5.63 -29.64
CA GLY A 148 22.05 4.28 -29.33
C GLY A 148 21.42 3.63 -28.07
N ALA A 149 20.70 4.41 -27.25
CA ALA A 149 20.07 3.91 -26.04
C ALA A 149 18.78 3.11 -26.28
N GLY A 150 18.24 3.11 -27.52
CA GLY A 150 17.06 2.36 -27.93
C GLY A 150 15.75 2.82 -27.29
N ASP A 151 14.65 2.19 -27.70
CA ASP A 151 13.29 2.44 -27.16
C ASP A 151 13.05 1.58 -25.90
N ILE A 152 13.90 1.74 -24.89
CA ILE A 152 13.72 1.02 -23.63
C ILE A 152 12.63 1.70 -22.82
N LEU A 153 11.54 0.99 -22.58
CA LEU A 153 10.50 1.40 -21.65
C LEU A 153 10.85 0.86 -20.25
N LEU A 154 11.17 1.76 -19.32
CA LEU A 154 11.32 1.44 -17.91
C LEU A 154 10.03 1.83 -17.19
N LEU A 155 9.36 0.85 -16.62
CA LEU A 155 8.19 1.03 -15.76
C LEU A 155 8.57 0.57 -14.37
N ASP A 156 8.28 1.41 -13.38
CA ASP A 156 8.42 1.08 -11.97
C ASP A 156 7.05 0.96 -11.32
N VAL A 157 6.98 0.44 -10.11
CA VAL A 157 5.73 0.23 -9.39
C VAL A 157 5.83 0.72 -7.95
N THR A 158 4.68 1.05 -7.37
CA THR A 158 4.60 1.36 -5.94
C THR A 158 4.80 0.07 -5.11
N PRO A 159 5.69 0.05 -4.10
CA PRO A 159 5.94 -1.16 -3.32
C PRO A 159 4.80 -1.51 -2.36
N LEU A 160 4.04 -0.52 -1.91
CA LEU A 160 2.91 -0.63 -0.98
C LEU A 160 1.80 0.33 -1.40
N SER A 161 0.57 0.02 -0.97
CA SER A 161 -0.60 0.86 -1.17
C SER A 161 -0.46 2.20 -0.46
N LEU A 162 -1.00 3.26 -1.08
CA LEU A 162 -1.06 4.61 -0.53
C LEU A 162 -2.52 4.95 -0.23
N SER A 163 -2.75 5.46 0.97
CA SER A 163 -4.08 5.70 1.52
C SER A 163 -4.13 7.02 2.28
N ILE A 164 -5.34 7.52 2.51
CA ILE A 164 -5.59 8.56 3.51
C ILE A 164 -6.42 8.01 4.65
N GLU A 165 -6.25 8.60 5.83
CA GLU A 165 -7.10 8.33 6.97
C GLU A 165 -8.48 8.95 6.78
N THR A 166 -9.53 8.16 6.95
CA THR A 166 -10.92 8.58 6.88
C THR A 166 -11.64 8.30 8.20
N MET A 167 -12.94 8.64 8.25
CA MET A 167 -13.75 8.53 9.47
C MET A 167 -13.67 7.13 10.10
N GLY A 168 -13.40 7.08 11.41
CA GLY A 168 -13.18 5.83 12.15
C GLY A 168 -11.75 5.31 12.09
N GLY A 169 -10.77 6.11 11.58
CA GLY A 169 -9.36 5.72 11.48
C GLY A 169 -9.08 4.71 10.37
N VAL A 170 -10.01 4.55 9.42
CA VAL A 170 -9.87 3.62 8.28
C VAL A 170 -8.87 4.18 7.27
N ALA A 171 -7.99 3.33 6.76
CA ALA A 171 -7.10 3.65 5.65
C ALA A 171 -7.85 3.45 4.32
N THR A 172 -8.32 4.53 3.71
CA THR A 172 -8.98 4.49 2.40
C THR A 172 -7.93 4.56 1.30
N ARG A 173 -7.81 3.48 0.53
CA ARG A 173 -6.80 3.34 -0.52
C ARG A 173 -7.16 4.14 -1.76
N LEU A 174 -6.19 4.90 -2.28
CA LEU A 174 -6.28 5.58 -3.57
C LEU A 174 -5.34 4.94 -4.60
N ILE A 175 -4.15 4.51 -4.17
CA ILE A 175 -3.18 3.81 -5.03
C ILE A 175 -2.93 2.43 -4.42
N GLU A 176 -3.20 1.38 -5.18
CA GLU A 176 -2.89 0.00 -4.77
C GLU A 176 -1.40 -0.31 -4.91
N ARG A 177 -0.89 -1.26 -4.11
CA ARG A 177 0.47 -1.76 -4.30
C ARG A 177 0.64 -2.34 -5.71
N ASN A 178 1.86 -2.32 -6.21
CA ASN A 178 2.23 -2.75 -7.55
C ASN A 178 1.56 -1.94 -8.68
N THR A 179 1.01 -0.76 -8.38
CA THR A 179 0.55 0.17 -9.42
C THR A 179 1.75 0.75 -10.16
N THR A 180 1.75 0.66 -11.49
CA THR A 180 2.79 1.23 -12.35
C THR A 180 2.85 2.75 -12.19
N ILE A 181 4.06 3.30 -12.13
CA ILE A 181 4.32 4.74 -12.08
C ILE A 181 5.01 5.22 -13.37
N PRO A 182 4.77 6.47 -13.83
CA PRO A 182 3.98 7.52 -13.15
C PRO A 182 2.48 7.22 -13.14
N THR A 183 1.78 7.68 -12.09
CA THR A 183 0.33 7.50 -11.97
C THR A 183 -0.32 8.65 -11.21
N LYS A 184 -1.58 8.93 -11.54
CA LYS A 184 -2.39 9.93 -10.88
C LYS A 184 -3.77 9.38 -10.57
N LYS A 185 -4.23 9.50 -9.32
CA LYS A 185 -5.56 9.08 -8.87
C LYS A 185 -6.17 10.14 -7.98
N SER A 186 -7.46 10.42 -8.21
CA SER A 186 -8.24 11.37 -7.41
C SER A 186 -9.50 10.71 -6.88
N GLN A 187 -9.91 11.12 -5.70
CA GLN A 187 -11.19 10.72 -5.10
C GLN A 187 -11.80 11.88 -4.31
N ILE A 188 -13.12 12.01 -4.37
CA ILE A 188 -13.85 13.06 -3.64
C ILE A 188 -14.24 12.51 -2.27
N PHE A 189 -13.93 13.30 -1.26
CA PHE A 189 -14.29 13.11 0.15
C PHE A 189 -15.15 14.27 0.64
N SER A 190 -15.64 14.17 1.87
CA SER A 190 -16.42 15.22 2.48
C SER A 190 -16.08 15.41 3.96
N THR A 191 -16.69 16.42 4.59
CA THR A 191 -16.54 16.67 6.03
C THR A 191 -17.29 15.63 6.86
N ALA A 192 -16.73 15.27 8.02
CA ALA A 192 -17.28 14.28 8.95
C ALA A 192 -18.23 14.93 10.00
N ALA A 193 -18.13 16.25 10.20
CA ALA A 193 -18.92 16.99 11.19
C ALA A 193 -19.57 18.21 10.56
N ASP A 194 -20.70 18.65 11.16
CA ASP A 194 -21.39 19.88 10.77
C ASP A 194 -20.52 21.12 11.05
N ASN A 195 -20.58 22.09 10.14
CA ASN A 195 -19.83 23.34 10.22
C ASN A 195 -18.29 23.16 10.33
N GLN A 196 -17.76 22.05 9.85
CA GLN A 196 -16.34 21.78 9.81
C GLN A 196 -15.68 22.69 8.79
N THR A 197 -14.77 23.57 9.24
CA THR A 197 -14.10 24.59 8.39
C THR A 197 -12.70 24.18 7.94
N ALA A 198 -12.21 23.02 8.38
CA ALA A 198 -10.92 22.46 8.01
C ALA A 198 -10.93 20.94 8.04
N VAL A 199 -10.07 20.32 7.24
CA VAL A 199 -9.82 18.87 7.26
C VAL A 199 -8.33 18.59 7.38
N ASP A 200 -7.96 17.63 8.21
CA ASP A 200 -6.59 17.11 8.31
C ASP A 200 -6.48 15.88 7.41
N ILE A 201 -5.51 15.90 6.52
CA ILE A 201 -5.22 14.82 5.59
C ILE A 201 -3.98 14.09 6.09
N ASN A 202 -4.16 12.90 6.65
CA ASN A 202 -3.07 12.01 7.06
C ASN A 202 -2.82 10.99 5.94
N VAL A 203 -1.63 11.07 5.34
CA VAL A 203 -1.20 10.18 4.24
C VAL A 203 -0.46 9.01 4.85
N VAL A 204 -0.89 7.80 4.53
CA VAL A 204 -0.31 6.56 5.06
C VAL A 204 0.06 5.58 3.96
N GLN A 205 1.06 4.75 4.22
CA GLN A 205 1.55 3.70 3.33
C GLN A 205 1.53 2.35 4.03
N GLY A 206 0.94 1.36 3.38
CA GLY A 206 0.87 -0.01 3.89
C GLY A 206 -0.42 -0.74 3.49
N GLU A 207 -0.53 -1.99 3.93
CA GLU A 207 -1.62 -2.89 3.54
C GLU A 207 -2.67 -3.10 4.64
N ARG A 208 -2.49 -2.52 5.84
CA ARG A 208 -3.45 -2.64 6.94
C ARG A 208 -4.68 -1.78 6.70
N GLN A 209 -5.83 -2.21 7.22
CA GLN A 209 -7.11 -1.52 7.04
C GLN A 209 -7.23 -0.21 7.85
N PHE A 210 -6.35 0.01 8.84
CA PHE A 210 -6.38 1.18 9.72
C PHE A 210 -5.15 2.04 9.56
N ALA A 211 -5.34 3.35 9.52
CA ALA A 211 -4.26 4.32 9.33
C ALA A 211 -3.15 4.19 10.39
N LYS A 212 -3.53 3.97 11.66
CA LYS A 212 -2.58 3.82 12.78
C LYS A 212 -1.67 2.59 12.68
N ASP A 213 -2.10 1.56 11.93
CA ASP A 213 -1.38 0.31 11.75
C ASP A 213 -0.52 0.33 10.47
N ASN A 214 -0.52 1.46 9.75
CA ASN A 214 0.29 1.73 8.56
C ASN A 214 1.35 2.80 8.87
N LYS A 215 2.33 2.96 7.99
CA LYS A 215 3.35 4.00 8.10
C LYS A 215 2.78 5.36 7.68
N SER A 216 2.77 6.34 8.59
CA SER A 216 2.46 7.72 8.20
C SER A 216 3.62 8.30 7.38
N LEU A 217 3.27 8.85 6.20
CA LEU A 217 4.20 9.54 5.30
C LEU A 217 4.20 11.05 5.54
N GLY A 218 3.11 11.58 6.10
CA GLY A 218 2.96 12.98 6.42
C GLY A 218 1.51 13.38 6.60
N GLN A 219 1.32 14.55 7.17
CA GLN A 219 0.01 15.14 7.43
C GLN A 219 0.01 16.58 6.99
N PHE A 220 -1.10 17.05 6.42
CA PHE A 220 -1.32 18.46 6.10
C PHE A 220 -2.78 18.82 6.30
N ARG A 221 -3.07 20.13 6.39
CA ARG A 221 -4.38 20.63 6.70
C ARG A 221 -4.90 21.54 5.59
N LEU A 222 -6.12 21.28 5.15
CA LEU A 222 -6.88 22.17 4.28
C LEU A 222 -7.86 22.99 5.12
N ASP A 223 -7.60 24.29 5.18
CA ASP A 223 -8.40 25.27 5.93
C ASP A 223 -9.32 26.11 5.02
N GLY A 224 -10.33 26.72 5.64
CA GLY A 224 -11.19 27.70 4.99
C GLY A 224 -12.26 27.10 4.11
N ILE A 225 -12.72 25.90 4.47
CA ILE A 225 -13.94 25.30 3.97
C ILE A 225 -15.13 26.09 4.54
N PRO A 226 -16.10 26.52 3.73
CA PRO A 226 -17.28 27.22 4.23
C PRO A 226 -18.07 26.33 5.21
N PRO A 227 -18.58 26.87 6.34
CA PRO A 227 -19.46 26.15 7.23
C PRO A 227 -20.67 25.59 6.47
N ALA A 228 -20.85 24.28 6.52
CA ALA A 228 -21.94 23.57 5.88
C ALA A 228 -22.29 22.31 6.69
N PRO A 229 -23.47 21.71 6.50
CA PRO A 229 -23.74 20.39 7.04
C PRO A 229 -22.71 19.36 6.54
N ARG A 230 -22.38 18.38 7.38
CA ARG A 230 -21.47 17.28 7.02
C ARG A 230 -21.93 16.60 5.72
N GLY A 231 -21.00 16.14 4.92
CA GLY A 231 -21.30 15.47 3.65
C GLY A 231 -21.61 16.42 2.48
N ILE A 232 -21.73 17.75 2.69
CA ILE A 232 -21.98 18.73 1.63
C ILE A 232 -20.68 19.23 0.97
N PRO A 233 -19.63 19.64 1.71
CA PRO A 233 -18.38 20.06 1.10
C PRO A 233 -17.76 18.93 0.30
N GLN A 234 -17.24 19.23 -0.90
CA GLN A 234 -16.57 18.28 -1.78
C GLN A 234 -15.07 18.57 -1.79
N ILE A 235 -14.29 17.64 -1.24
CA ILE A 235 -12.84 17.76 -1.11
C ILE A 235 -12.22 16.69 -1.99
N GLU A 236 -11.65 17.12 -3.11
CA GLU A 236 -10.91 16.23 -4.01
C GLU A 236 -9.51 16.01 -3.46
N VAL A 237 -9.18 14.77 -3.13
CA VAL A 237 -7.83 14.35 -2.76
C VAL A 237 -7.19 13.66 -3.96
N THR A 238 -6.03 14.16 -4.37
CA THR A 238 -5.29 13.66 -5.52
C THR A 238 -3.92 13.17 -5.08
N PHE A 239 -3.58 11.94 -5.47
CA PHE A 239 -2.23 11.39 -5.42
C PHE A 239 -1.63 11.47 -6.81
N ASP A 240 -0.46 12.08 -6.94
CA ASP A 240 0.30 12.23 -8.17
C ASP A 240 1.72 11.73 -7.93
N ILE A 241 2.07 10.59 -8.55
CA ILE A 241 3.38 9.95 -8.41
C ILE A 241 4.12 10.09 -9.72
N ASP A 242 5.27 10.73 -9.69
CA ASP A 242 6.11 10.91 -10.86
C ASP A 242 6.93 9.65 -11.21
N ALA A 243 7.64 9.69 -12.33
CA ALA A 243 8.50 8.58 -12.78
C ALA A 243 9.69 8.28 -11.84
N ASN A 244 9.99 9.17 -10.89
CA ASN A 244 11.05 9.00 -9.89
C ASN A 244 10.51 8.46 -8.56
N GLY A 245 9.19 8.21 -8.48
CA GLY A 245 8.53 7.75 -7.26
C GLY A 245 8.28 8.85 -6.22
N ILE A 246 8.39 10.13 -6.61
CA ILE A 246 8.04 11.25 -5.73
C ILE A 246 6.53 11.36 -5.68
N VAL A 247 5.97 11.31 -4.48
CA VAL A 247 4.54 11.34 -4.24
C VAL A 247 4.11 12.76 -3.86
N ASN A 248 3.26 13.37 -4.68
CA ASN A 248 2.59 14.62 -4.36
C ASN A 248 1.14 14.30 -3.99
N VAL A 249 0.70 14.77 -2.83
CA VAL A 249 -0.68 14.62 -2.39
C VAL A 249 -1.28 16.00 -2.22
N SER A 250 -2.37 16.28 -2.93
CA SER A 250 -3.11 17.52 -2.80
C SER A 250 -4.55 17.27 -2.34
N ALA A 251 -5.09 18.23 -1.61
CA ALA A 251 -6.50 18.27 -1.22
C ALA A 251 -7.09 19.61 -1.64
N LYS A 252 -8.17 19.59 -2.42
CA LYS A 252 -8.82 20.78 -2.98
C LYS A 252 -10.31 20.81 -2.62
N ASP A 253 -10.75 21.88 -2.01
CA ASP A 253 -12.18 22.14 -1.85
C ASP A 253 -12.75 22.62 -3.19
N LEU A 254 -13.63 21.83 -3.78
CA LEU A 254 -14.22 22.12 -5.10
C LEU A 254 -15.18 23.32 -5.05
N GLY A 255 -15.74 23.65 -3.87
CA GLY A 255 -16.62 24.79 -3.69
C GLY A 255 -15.90 26.14 -3.71
N THR A 256 -14.75 26.24 -3.05
CA THR A 256 -13.96 27.48 -2.93
C THR A 256 -12.75 27.53 -3.85
N GLY A 257 -12.32 26.38 -4.38
CA GLY A 257 -11.08 26.25 -5.15
C GLY A 257 -9.80 26.30 -4.30
N LYS A 258 -9.91 26.39 -2.96
CA LYS A 258 -8.75 26.34 -2.06
C LYS A 258 -8.08 24.97 -2.12
N GLU A 259 -6.75 24.97 -2.14
CA GLU A 259 -5.95 23.76 -2.25
C GLU A 259 -4.76 23.82 -1.29
N GLN A 260 -4.39 22.67 -0.75
CA GLN A 260 -3.17 22.44 0.01
C GLN A 260 -2.54 21.14 -0.46
N HIS A 261 -1.22 21.03 -0.33
CA HIS A 261 -0.50 19.83 -0.77
C HIS A 261 0.69 19.52 0.14
N ILE A 262 1.15 18.29 0.05
CA ILE A 262 2.40 17.80 0.62
C ILE A 262 3.18 17.05 -0.46
N THR A 263 4.50 17.23 -0.47
CA THR A 263 5.41 16.45 -1.31
C THR A 263 6.22 15.51 -0.43
N ILE A 264 6.13 14.21 -0.70
CA ILE A 264 6.79 13.14 0.04
C ILE A 264 7.96 12.66 -0.81
N THR A 265 9.18 12.92 -0.32
CA THR A 265 10.42 12.55 -1.02
C THR A 265 11.00 11.24 -0.50
N ALA A 266 11.96 10.66 -1.23
CA ALA A 266 12.55 9.35 -0.98
C ALA A 266 13.15 9.11 0.43
N GLY A 267 13.38 10.17 1.21
CA GLY A 267 13.87 10.05 2.61
C GLY A 267 12.88 9.39 3.58
N SER A 268 11.60 9.28 3.20
CA SER A 268 10.54 8.60 3.97
C SER A 268 10.32 7.13 3.57
N ASN A 269 11.06 6.61 2.58
CA ASN A 269 10.86 5.25 2.09
C ASN A 269 11.15 4.20 3.18
N MET A 270 10.34 3.15 3.18
CA MET A 270 10.57 1.98 4.02
C MET A 270 11.73 1.16 3.45
N SER A 271 12.50 0.51 4.33
CA SER A 271 13.46 -0.50 3.89
C SER A 271 12.73 -1.73 3.34
N ASP A 272 13.39 -2.51 2.49
CA ASP A 272 12.81 -3.76 1.95
C ASP A 272 12.35 -4.70 3.05
N SER A 273 13.08 -4.77 4.16
CA SER A 273 12.68 -5.57 5.34
C SER A 273 11.41 -5.05 6.01
N ASP A 274 11.21 -3.73 6.05
CA ASP A 274 10.01 -3.13 6.62
C ASP A 274 8.80 -3.32 5.70
N ILE A 275 9.03 -3.26 4.38
CA ILE A 275 7.99 -3.57 3.37
C ILE A 275 7.52 -5.02 3.52
N ASP A 276 8.46 -5.97 3.60
CA ASP A 276 8.13 -7.38 3.81
C ASP A 276 7.39 -7.63 5.12
N LYS A 277 7.81 -6.96 6.19
CA LYS A 277 7.15 -7.03 7.48
C LYS A 277 5.72 -6.49 7.40
N ALA A 278 5.52 -5.32 6.80
CA ALA A 278 4.21 -4.69 6.64
C ALA A 278 3.22 -5.59 5.86
N VAL A 279 3.70 -6.25 4.80
CA VAL A 279 2.86 -7.17 4.01
C VAL A 279 2.53 -8.45 4.78
N LYS A 280 3.48 -9.02 5.53
CA LYS A 280 3.23 -10.21 6.38
C LYS A 280 2.26 -9.91 7.51
N GLU A 281 2.46 -8.80 8.21
CA GLU A 281 1.55 -8.34 9.26
C GLU A 281 0.15 -8.09 8.70
N ALA A 282 0.02 -7.49 7.52
CA ALA A 282 -1.27 -7.28 6.89
C ALA A 282 -1.99 -8.60 6.60
N ALA A 283 -1.29 -9.61 6.09
CA ALA A 283 -1.85 -10.95 5.85
C ALA A 283 -2.23 -11.66 7.16
N GLU A 284 -1.42 -11.53 8.22
CA GLU A 284 -1.70 -12.14 9.53
C GLU A 284 -2.95 -11.56 10.19
N PHE A 285 -3.13 -10.25 10.09
CA PHE A 285 -4.25 -9.54 10.73
C PHE A 285 -5.45 -9.33 9.80
N GLU A 286 -5.41 -9.80 8.55
CA GLU A 286 -6.44 -9.53 7.53
C GLU A 286 -7.86 -9.84 8.00
N ALA A 287 -8.09 -11.02 8.58
CA ALA A 287 -9.39 -11.45 9.04
C ALA A 287 -9.92 -10.60 10.21
N GLN A 288 -9.04 -10.20 11.12
CA GLN A 288 -9.37 -9.36 12.26
C GLN A 288 -9.66 -7.93 11.82
N ASP A 289 -8.80 -7.36 10.98
CA ASP A 289 -8.95 -6.01 10.44
C ASP A 289 -10.22 -5.88 9.61
N LYS A 290 -10.55 -6.90 8.79
CA LYS A 290 -11.78 -6.94 7.99
C LYS A 290 -13.02 -6.88 8.86
N LYS A 291 -13.09 -7.67 9.92
CA LYS A 291 -14.22 -7.65 10.88
C LYS A 291 -14.34 -6.29 11.56
N ARG A 292 -13.24 -5.73 12.01
CA ARG A 292 -13.23 -4.44 12.66
C ARG A 292 -13.62 -3.31 11.71
N LYS A 293 -13.14 -3.35 10.47
CA LYS A 293 -13.56 -2.40 9.43
C LYS A 293 -15.04 -2.51 9.13
N GLU A 294 -15.58 -3.72 8.95
CA GLU A 294 -17.02 -3.95 8.76
C GLU A 294 -17.86 -3.33 9.89
N ALA A 295 -17.38 -3.45 11.14
CA ALA A 295 -18.06 -2.83 12.28
C ALA A 295 -18.08 -1.30 12.17
N ILE A 296 -16.96 -0.68 11.81
CA ILE A 296 -16.86 0.78 11.63
C ILE A 296 -17.69 1.24 10.43
N ASP A 297 -17.60 0.56 9.29
CA ASP A 297 -18.37 0.90 8.09
C ASP A 297 -19.87 0.82 8.38
N THR A 298 -20.34 -0.24 9.06
CA THR A 298 -21.75 -0.38 9.49
C THR A 298 -22.20 0.76 10.38
N ARG A 299 -21.36 1.20 11.32
CA ARG A 299 -21.66 2.36 12.17
C ARG A 299 -21.77 3.65 11.37
N ASN A 300 -20.78 3.90 10.50
CA ASN A 300 -20.73 5.11 9.66
C ASN A 300 -21.93 5.19 8.72
N GLU A 301 -22.33 4.07 8.12
CA GLU A 301 -23.52 3.98 7.28
C GLU A 301 -24.80 4.25 8.08
N ALA A 302 -24.92 3.69 9.28
CA ALA A 302 -26.08 3.92 10.15
C ALA A 302 -26.16 5.38 10.60
N ASP A 303 -25.04 5.99 10.98
CA ASP A 303 -24.97 7.41 11.34
C ASP A 303 -25.30 8.33 10.15
N ALA A 304 -24.79 8.02 8.96
CA ALA A 304 -25.13 8.74 7.73
C ALA A 304 -26.63 8.63 7.39
N MET A 305 -27.24 7.45 7.59
CA MET A 305 -28.67 7.25 7.38
C MET A 305 -29.51 8.07 8.36
N VAL A 306 -29.14 8.09 9.64
CA VAL A 306 -29.79 8.96 10.65
C VAL A 306 -29.76 10.42 10.19
N PHE A 307 -28.60 10.91 9.78
CA PHE A 307 -28.43 12.29 9.31
C PHE A 307 -29.29 12.59 8.07
N GLN A 308 -29.30 11.71 7.07
CA GLN A 308 -30.11 11.88 5.87
C GLN A 308 -31.60 11.87 6.21
N THR A 309 -32.02 10.99 7.13
CA THR A 309 -33.42 10.93 7.58
C THR A 309 -33.82 12.17 8.35
N GLU A 310 -32.98 12.69 9.24
CA GLU A 310 -33.26 13.99 9.94
C GLU A 310 -33.39 15.13 8.96
N LYS A 311 -32.54 15.19 7.95
CA LYS A 311 -32.63 16.22 6.90
C LYS A 311 -33.94 16.10 6.12
N ALA A 312 -34.29 14.89 5.70
CA ALA A 312 -35.52 14.63 4.95
C ALA A 312 -36.77 14.93 5.78
N ILE A 313 -36.80 14.63 7.09
CA ILE A 313 -37.88 15.01 8.00
C ILE A 313 -38.03 16.53 8.07
N LYS A 314 -36.95 17.29 8.15
CA LYS A 314 -36.99 18.77 8.18
C LYS A 314 -37.50 19.35 6.86
N GLU A 315 -37.22 18.74 5.73
CA GLU A 315 -37.58 19.24 4.39
C GLU A 315 -39.04 18.87 3.99
N VAL A 316 -39.45 17.63 4.26
CA VAL A 316 -40.72 17.07 3.75
C VAL A 316 -41.59 16.39 4.81
N GLY A 317 -41.16 16.33 6.07
CA GLY A 317 -41.84 15.59 7.12
C GLY A 317 -43.30 16.07 7.41
N ASP A 318 -43.61 17.32 7.11
CA ASP A 318 -44.98 17.88 7.26
C ASP A 318 -45.93 17.40 6.16
N LYS A 319 -45.40 16.74 5.11
CA LYS A 319 -46.19 16.16 4.01
C LYS A 319 -46.44 14.65 4.19
N LEU A 320 -45.88 14.07 5.25
CA LEU A 320 -46.16 12.70 5.63
C LEU A 320 -47.42 12.61 6.49
N ASP A 321 -48.04 11.42 6.47
CA ASP A 321 -49.03 11.07 7.48
C ASP A 321 -48.39 11.07 8.88
N ALA A 322 -49.14 11.50 9.90
CA ALA A 322 -48.62 11.62 11.26
C ALA A 322 -48.12 10.28 11.83
N ASN A 323 -48.72 9.16 11.45
CA ASN A 323 -48.29 7.83 11.89
C ASN A 323 -47.00 7.42 11.19
N ASP A 324 -46.86 7.71 9.88
CA ASP A 324 -45.62 7.41 9.13
C ASP A 324 -44.44 8.26 9.67
N LYS A 325 -44.69 9.55 9.97
CA LYS A 325 -43.67 10.43 10.59
C LYS A 325 -43.23 9.92 11.96
N ALA A 326 -44.16 9.55 12.81
CA ALA A 326 -43.89 9.01 14.14
C ALA A 326 -43.11 7.68 14.07
N ALA A 327 -43.42 6.81 13.11
CA ALA A 327 -42.68 5.57 12.90
C ALA A 327 -41.23 5.82 12.50
N VAL A 328 -41.01 6.75 11.54
CA VAL A 328 -39.63 7.11 11.11
C VAL A 328 -38.82 7.70 12.25
N GLU A 329 -39.43 8.62 13.04
CA GLU A 329 -38.79 9.25 14.20
C GLU A 329 -38.44 8.21 15.29
N ALA A 330 -39.31 7.22 15.54
CA ALA A 330 -39.07 6.16 16.51
C ALA A 330 -37.93 5.22 16.06
N ASP A 331 -37.92 4.80 14.79
CA ASP A 331 -36.85 3.93 14.24
C ASP A 331 -35.52 4.68 14.16
N MET A 332 -35.54 5.97 13.81
CA MET A 332 -34.34 6.81 13.82
C MET A 332 -33.76 6.93 15.24
N GLN A 333 -34.62 7.11 16.26
CA GLN A 333 -34.16 7.14 17.65
C GLN A 333 -33.60 5.79 18.08
N ALA A 334 -34.20 4.69 17.67
CA ALA A 334 -33.66 3.33 17.93
C ALA A 334 -32.26 3.15 17.36
N VAL A 335 -31.98 3.62 16.13
CA VAL A 335 -30.63 3.60 15.56
C VAL A 335 -29.66 4.44 16.40
N LYS A 336 -30.03 5.65 16.83
CA LYS A 336 -29.20 6.49 17.70
C LYS A 336 -28.88 5.82 19.02
N ASP A 337 -29.87 5.17 19.64
CA ASP A 337 -29.71 4.50 20.92
C ASP A 337 -28.74 3.30 20.81
N VAL A 338 -28.80 2.55 19.71
CA VAL A 338 -27.85 1.45 19.44
C VAL A 338 -26.46 1.99 19.18
N LEU A 339 -26.32 3.07 18.39
CA LEU A 339 -25.03 3.72 18.13
C LEU A 339 -24.38 4.28 19.41
N ALA A 340 -25.18 4.72 20.40
CA ALA A 340 -24.67 5.23 21.67
C ALA A 340 -24.13 4.15 22.61
N LYS A 341 -24.46 2.86 22.40
CA LYS A 341 -24.01 1.75 23.25
C LYS A 341 -22.53 1.39 23.07
N SER A 342 -21.95 1.69 21.92
CA SER A 342 -20.58 1.32 21.56
C SER A 342 -19.82 2.45 20.90
N THR A 343 -18.49 2.38 20.89
CA THR A 343 -17.62 3.34 20.17
C THR A 343 -17.01 2.68 18.92
N PRO A 344 -16.50 3.44 17.95
CA PRO A 344 -15.83 2.87 16.76
C PRO A 344 -14.72 1.88 17.09
N GLU A 345 -14.00 2.11 18.21
CA GLU A 345 -12.91 1.24 18.67
C GLU A 345 -13.40 -0.01 19.40
N ASN A 346 -14.63 0.01 19.94
CA ASN A 346 -15.16 -1.06 20.80
C ASN A 346 -16.59 -1.44 20.39
N THR A 347 -16.75 -1.88 19.15
CA THR A 347 -18.01 -2.40 18.60
C THR A 347 -17.90 -3.92 18.46
N SER A 348 -18.71 -4.66 19.23
CA SER A 348 -18.75 -6.13 19.18
C SER A 348 -19.54 -6.63 17.96
N GLU A 349 -19.41 -7.92 17.62
CA GLU A 349 -20.23 -8.55 16.57
C GLU A 349 -21.74 -8.47 16.88
N ALA A 350 -22.11 -8.52 18.17
CA ALA A 350 -23.50 -8.36 18.59
C ALA A 350 -24.00 -6.92 18.34
N ASP A 351 -23.17 -5.91 18.63
CA ASP A 351 -23.51 -4.51 18.34
C ASP A 351 -23.68 -4.27 16.83
N VAL A 352 -22.81 -4.88 16.00
CA VAL A 352 -22.93 -4.81 14.53
C VAL A 352 -24.25 -5.37 14.06
N ALA A 353 -24.68 -6.51 14.61
CA ALA A 353 -25.96 -7.12 14.26
C ALA A 353 -27.15 -6.24 14.70
N GLU A 354 -27.10 -5.64 15.91
CA GLU A 354 -28.14 -4.72 16.39
C GLU A 354 -28.21 -3.45 15.51
N ILE A 355 -27.05 -2.89 15.13
CA ILE A 355 -27.00 -1.70 14.25
C ILE A 355 -27.58 -2.02 12.87
N LYS A 356 -27.22 -3.16 12.27
CA LYS A 356 -27.77 -3.61 10.97
C LYS A 356 -29.29 -3.74 11.03
N ALA A 357 -29.81 -4.41 12.05
CA ALA A 357 -31.24 -4.61 12.23
C ALA A 357 -32.01 -3.28 12.45
N ALA A 358 -31.46 -2.36 13.24
CA ALA A 358 -32.06 -1.05 13.46
C ALA A 358 -32.02 -0.19 12.17
N LYS A 359 -30.91 -0.26 11.42
CA LYS A 359 -30.76 0.42 10.12
C LYS A 359 -31.78 -0.07 9.08
N GLU A 360 -32.00 -1.38 8.98
CA GLU A 360 -33.00 -1.96 8.08
C GLU A 360 -34.41 -1.46 8.39
N LYS A 361 -34.81 -1.46 9.67
CA LYS A 361 -36.12 -0.93 10.07
C LYS A 361 -36.29 0.54 9.72
N LEU A 362 -35.25 1.35 9.98
CA LEU A 362 -35.28 2.77 9.60
C LEU A 362 -35.38 2.94 8.08
N MET A 363 -34.70 2.10 7.30
CA MET A 363 -34.75 2.15 5.84
C MET A 363 -36.17 1.82 5.33
N GLU A 364 -36.85 0.83 5.93
CA GLU A 364 -38.23 0.48 5.58
C GLU A 364 -39.20 1.61 5.93
N SER A 365 -39.16 2.14 7.15
CA SER A 365 -40.06 3.21 7.57
C SER A 365 -39.78 4.53 6.82
N ALA A 366 -38.53 4.86 6.51
CA ALA A 366 -38.14 6.07 5.80
C ALA A 366 -38.39 6.01 4.29
N GLN A 367 -38.77 4.88 3.70
CA GLN A 367 -38.96 4.74 2.26
C GLN A 367 -39.96 5.75 1.70
N LYS A 368 -41.10 5.94 2.38
CA LYS A 368 -42.12 6.93 1.97
C LYS A 368 -41.60 8.37 2.09
N LEU A 369 -40.79 8.65 3.11
CA LEU A 369 -40.15 9.95 3.31
C LEU A 369 -39.24 10.32 2.15
N PHE A 370 -38.36 9.41 1.75
CA PHE A 370 -37.43 9.61 0.64
C PHE A 370 -38.17 9.72 -0.70
N THR A 371 -39.24 8.94 -0.93
CA THR A 371 -40.07 9.07 -2.13
C THR A 371 -40.65 10.48 -2.24
N LYS A 372 -41.20 11.03 -1.15
CA LYS A 372 -41.71 12.37 -1.15
C LYS A 372 -40.65 13.45 -1.35
N MET A 373 -39.48 13.26 -0.84
CA MET A 373 -38.36 14.16 -1.07
C MET A 373 -37.94 14.18 -2.55
N TYR A 374 -37.90 13.01 -3.22
CA TYR A 374 -37.63 12.93 -4.66
C TYR A 374 -38.73 13.57 -5.51
N GLU A 375 -40.01 13.36 -5.16
CA GLU A 375 -41.13 14.02 -5.85
C GLU A 375 -41.04 15.56 -5.74
N GLN A 376 -40.64 16.09 -4.58
CA GLN A 376 -40.44 17.52 -4.40
C GLN A 376 -39.24 18.08 -5.16
N ALA A 377 -38.13 17.36 -5.19
CA ALA A 377 -36.95 17.73 -5.96
C ALA A 377 -37.22 17.73 -7.46
N GLY A 378 -37.98 16.72 -7.96
CA GLY A 378 -38.43 16.65 -9.36
C GLY A 378 -39.39 17.78 -9.74
N ALA A 379 -40.32 18.16 -8.84
CA ALA A 379 -41.20 19.27 -9.06
C ALA A 379 -40.47 20.64 -9.07
N ALA A 380 -39.41 20.79 -8.26
CA ALA A 380 -38.59 22.00 -8.26
C ALA A 380 -37.73 22.13 -9.51
N ALA A 381 -37.23 21.00 -10.06
CA ALA A 381 -36.50 20.97 -11.34
C ALA A 381 -37.41 21.23 -12.56
N GLY A 382 -38.71 20.89 -12.46
CA GLY A 382 -39.70 21.14 -13.51
C GLY A 382 -40.24 22.57 -13.56
N ALA A 383 -40.07 23.37 -12.51
CA ALA A 383 -40.62 24.76 -12.44
C ALA A 383 -39.66 25.82 -13.05
N GLY A 384 -38.46 25.45 -13.47
CA GLY A 384 -37.43 26.36 -14.02
C GLY A 384 -37.28 26.38 -15.54
N ALA A 385 -38.05 25.59 -16.31
CA ALA A 385 -37.93 25.53 -17.76
C ALA A 385 -39.25 25.72 -18.48
N ALA A 386 -39.69 26.99 -18.57
CA ALA A 386 -40.68 27.42 -19.56
C ALA A 386 -39.97 28.14 -20.71
N GLY A 387 -39.69 27.44 -21.81
CA GLY A 387 -39.26 27.99 -23.09
C GLY A 387 -39.53 26.95 -24.19
N PRO A 388 -39.84 27.33 -25.44
CA PRO A 388 -40.88 26.72 -26.24
C PRO A 388 -40.50 25.47 -26.98
N ASN A 389 -41.46 24.54 -27.07
CA ASN A 389 -41.52 23.39 -27.98
C ASN A 389 -41.58 23.87 -29.45
N PRO A 390 -41.06 23.14 -30.51
CA PRO A 390 -41.72 21.91 -30.94
C PRO A 390 -40.86 20.84 -31.63
N GLY A 391 -41.25 19.58 -31.46
CA GLY A 391 -41.19 18.61 -32.53
C GLY A 391 -40.15 17.48 -32.41
N GLN A 392 -40.69 16.26 -32.20
CA GLN A 392 -40.22 14.94 -32.67
C GLN A 392 -38.90 14.36 -32.14
N ASP A 393 -38.92 13.34 -31.44
CA ASP A 393 -38.97 11.91 -31.70
C ASP A 393 -38.69 11.10 -30.42
N ALA A 394 -39.53 10.13 -30.16
CA ALA A 394 -39.41 9.22 -29.04
C ALA A 394 -38.34 8.15 -29.35
N GLY A 395 -37.22 8.16 -28.59
CA GLY A 395 -36.30 7.06 -28.46
C GLY A 395 -36.41 6.42 -27.07
N PRO A 396 -36.17 5.11 -26.91
CA PRO A 396 -36.54 4.34 -25.71
C PRO A 396 -35.68 4.64 -24.47
N ALA A 397 -36.28 4.37 -23.33
CA ALA A 397 -35.68 4.55 -22.00
C ALA A 397 -34.39 3.77 -21.82
N PRO A 398 -33.41 4.28 -21.05
CA PRO A 398 -32.22 3.51 -20.72
C PRO A 398 -32.51 2.51 -19.59
N GLU A 399 -32.24 1.26 -19.88
CA GLU A 399 -32.20 0.14 -18.95
C GLU A 399 -30.98 0.25 -18.00
N GLY A 400 -31.11 -0.42 -16.88
CA GLY A 400 -30.30 -0.36 -15.67
C GLY A 400 -28.79 -0.46 -15.84
N PHE A 401 -28.10 0.22 -14.94
CA PHE A 401 -26.66 0.12 -14.70
C PHE A 401 -26.30 -1.28 -14.18
N ASN A 402 -25.66 -2.07 -15.03
CA ASN A 402 -24.84 -3.22 -14.64
C ASN A 402 -23.38 -2.77 -14.71
N GLY A 403 -22.67 -2.94 -13.57
CA GLY A 403 -21.24 -2.69 -13.52
C GLY A 403 -20.47 -3.72 -14.35
N ASP A 404 -19.81 -3.23 -15.38
CA ASP A 404 -18.61 -3.77 -16.06
C ASP A 404 -18.49 -3.03 -17.40
N ASP A 405 -18.01 -1.80 -17.37
CA ASP A 405 -17.49 -1.14 -18.57
C ASP A 405 -16.17 -0.44 -18.22
N VAL A 406 -15.09 -1.16 -18.49
CA VAL A 406 -13.74 -0.60 -18.65
C VAL A 406 -13.74 0.15 -19.99
N VAL A 407 -13.66 1.47 -19.95
CA VAL A 407 -13.47 2.27 -21.16
C VAL A 407 -11.98 2.32 -21.48
N ASP A 408 -11.58 1.56 -22.50
CA ASP A 408 -10.28 1.72 -23.15
C ASP A 408 -10.22 3.11 -23.82
N GLY A 409 -9.31 3.93 -23.33
CA GLY A 409 -9.02 5.23 -23.91
C GLY A 409 -8.11 5.09 -25.13
N ASP A 410 -8.64 5.33 -26.31
CA ASP A 410 -7.87 5.48 -27.56
C ASP A 410 -6.89 6.67 -27.46
N TYR A 411 -5.59 6.37 -27.48
CA TYR A 411 -4.53 7.36 -27.69
C TYR A 411 -4.42 7.69 -29.18
N LYS A 412 -4.64 8.95 -29.54
CA LYS A 412 -4.16 9.50 -30.82
C LYS A 412 -2.85 10.26 -30.55
N GLU A 413 -1.77 9.80 -31.22
CA GLU A 413 -0.52 10.51 -31.33
C GLU A 413 -0.70 11.85 -32.03
N VAL A 414 -0.06 12.90 -31.47
CA VAL A 414 0.35 14.10 -32.20
C VAL A 414 1.82 14.34 -31.90
#